data_133f361ca801548bcc37ebac41b3ae86
#
_entry.id   133f361ca801548bcc37ebac41b3ae86
#
_cell.length_a   1.000
_cell.length_b   1.000
_cell.length_c   1.000
_cell.angle_alpha   90.00
_cell.angle_beta   90.00
_cell.angle_gamma   90.00
#
_symmetry.space_group_name_H-M   'P 1'
#
loop_
_entity.id
_entity.type
_entity.pdbx_description
1 polymer ?
#
loop_
_entity_poly.entity_id
_entity_poly.type
_entity_poly.pdbx_seq_one_letter_code
_entity_poly.pdbx_strand_id
1 'polypeptide(L)'
;MVLDTNSPAQPPAPTNPALEARRRESLESACFVAKLCEEFRGRDTVVLDLTAVTPVFDFFVITTCTNPRTMAAIANEARVQMKARGNSVPRAEGEKVSTWLLQDWGDIVAHFMLPEARELYDLEGLWADAKRVDWQSIAGVPAVTSSN
;
A
#
# COMPACT_ATOMS: atom_id res chain seq x y z
N MET A 1 -12.34 -38.90 -8.17
CA MET A 1 -13.27 -38.10 -7.45
C MET A 1 -13.38 -36.72 -8.03
N VAL A 2 -14.54 -36.31 -8.33
CA VAL A 2 -14.75 -35.05 -8.99
C VAL A 2 -14.69 -33.94 -7.95
N LEU A 3 -13.78 -33.00 -8.13
CA LEU A 3 -13.86 -31.79 -7.39
C LEU A 3 -15.15 -31.09 -7.77
N ASP A 4 -15.97 -30.88 -6.79
CA ASP A 4 -17.23 -30.22 -7.02
C ASP A 4 -16.98 -28.75 -7.23
N THR A 5 -16.70 -28.41 -8.49
CA THR A 5 -16.48 -27.02 -8.88
C THR A 5 -17.75 -26.21 -8.80
N ASN A 6 -18.87 -26.86 -8.58
CA ASN A 6 -20.17 -26.20 -8.42
C ASN A 6 -20.61 -26.17 -6.97
N SER A 7 -19.72 -26.45 -6.05
CA SER A 7 -20.05 -26.29 -4.64
C SER A 7 -20.59 -24.90 -4.42
N PRO A 8 -21.72 -24.76 -3.75
CA PRO A 8 -22.20 -23.44 -3.38
C PRO A 8 -21.11 -22.74 -2.61
N ALA A 9 -20.96 -21.46 -2.86
CA ALA A 9 -20.00 -20.66 -2.13
C ALA A 9 -20.16 -20.96 -0.66
N GLN A 10 -19.07 -21.33 -0.02
CA GLN A 10 -19.14 -21.56 1.42
C GLN A 10 -19.56 -20.26 2.09
N PRO A 11 -20.39 -20.35 3.11
CA PRO A 11 -20.70 -19.15 3.86
C PRO A 11 -19.39 -18.51 4.32
N PRO A 12 -19.32 -17.18 4.32
CA PRO A 12 -18.12 -16.52 4.81
C PRO A 12 -17.77 -17.03 6.20
N ALA A 13 -16.51 -17.24 6.45
CA ALA A 13 -16.04 -17.64 7.76
C ALA A 13 -16.57 -16.66 8.79
N PRO A 14 -16.86 -17.12 10.02
CA PRO A 14 -17.31 -16.18 11.05
C PRO A 14 -16.32 -15.06 11.16
N THR A 15 -16.83 -13.84 11.03
CA THR A 15 -15.98 -12.65 11.09
C THR A 15 -15.52 -12.44 12.52
N ASN A 16 -14.24 -12.19 12.68
CA ASN A 16 -13.68 -11.81 13.96
C ASN A 16 -13.70 -10.28 14.03
N PRO A 17 -14.55 -9.69 14.90
CA PRO A 17 -14.66 -8.23 14.97
C PRO A 17 -13.33 -7.52 15.27
N ALA A 18 -12.48 -8.14 16.07
CA ALA A 18 -11.18 -7.55 16.40
C ALA A 18 -10.27 -7.52 15.16
N LEU A 19 -10.29 -8.58 14.37
CA LEU A 19 -9.51 -8.66 13.13
C LEU A 19 -10.02 -7.66 12.10
N GLU A 20 -11.34 -7.55 11.98
CA GLU A 20 -11.95 -6.59 11.05
C GLU A 20 -11.61 -5.16 11.43
N ALA A 21 -11.66 -4.83 12.73
CA ALA A 21 -11.33 -3.50 13.20
C ALA A 21 -9.86 -3.18 12.90
N ARG A 22 -8.98 -4.15 13.11
CA ARG A 22 -7.55 -3.97 12.84
C ARG A 22 -7.28 -3.79 11.36
N ARG A 23 -7.96 -4.56 10.51
CA ARG A 23 -7.83 -4.43 9.05
C ARG A 23 -8.35 -3.08 8.56
N ARG A 24 -9.40 -2.58 9.18
CA ARG A 24 -9.93 -1.26 8.86
C ARG A 24 -8.93 -0.17 9.21
N GLU A 25 -8.30 -0.27 10.38
CA GLU A 25 -7.25 0.66 10.78
C GLU A 25 -6.06 0.61 9.81
N SER A 26 -5.65 -0.60 9.42
CA SER A 26 -4.56 -0.78 8.46
C SER A 26 -4.92 -0.17 7.12
N LEU A 27 -6.15 -0.36 6.66
CA LEU A 27 -6.62 0.24 5.41
C LEU A 27 -6.58 1.75 5.48
N GLU A 28 -7.08 2.33 6.55
CA GLU A 28 -7.05 3.78 6.74
C GLU A 28 -5.63 4.31 6.76
N SER A 29 -4.73 3.61 7.43
CA SER A 29 -3.32 3.99 7.50
C SER A 29 -2.65 3.88 6.14
N ALA A 30 -2.94 2.82 5.38
CA ALA A 30 -2.40 2.66 4.03
C ALA A 30 -2.85 3.80 3.12
N CYS A 31 -4.12 4.16 3.19
CA CYS A 31 -4.67 5.27 2.41
C CYS A 31 -4.08 6.61 2.85
N PHE A 32 -3.82 6.77 4.13
CA PHE A 32 -3.13 7.96 4.65
C PHE A 32 -1.73 8.07 4.06
N VAL A 33 -0.97 6.98 4.03
CA VAL A 33 0.37 6.99 3.43
C VAL A 33 0.29 7.29 1.93
N ALA A 34 -0.69 6.73 1.23
CA ALA A 34 -0.86 6.99 -0.20
C ALA A 34 -1.13 8.47 -0.47
N LYS A 35 -2.01 9.08 0.32
CA LYS A 35 -2.31 10.50 0.21
C LYS A 35 -1.06 11.34 0.45
N LEU A 36 -0.32 11.00 1.48
CA LEU A 36 0.92 11.67 1.81
C LEU A 36 1.93 11.59 0.66
N CYS A 37 2.05 10.41 0.04
CA CYS A 37 2.93 10.25 -1.11
C CYS A 37 2.60 11.25 -2.21
N GLU A 38 1.33 11.38 -2.56
CA GLU A 38 0.91 12.31 -3.61
C GLU A 38 1.12 13.77 -3.19
N GLU A 39 0.91 14.09 -1.92
CA GLU A 39 1.14 15.45 -1.41
C GLU A 39 2.60 15.86 -1.49
N PHE A 40 3.51 14.90 -1.36
CA PHE A 40 4.95 15.15 -1.39
C PHE A 40 5.59 14.76 -2.72
N ARG A 41 4.79 14.81 -3.80
CA ARG A 41 5.24 14.65 -5.18
C ARG A 41 5.50 13.20 -5.63
N GLY A 42 4.97 12.23 -4.90
CA GLY A 42 4.89 10.88 -5.43
C GLY A 42 3.84 10.83 -6.54
N ARG A 43 3.99 9.91 -7.46
CA ARG A 43 3.09 9.77 -8.61
C ARG A 43 2.65 8.33 -8.79
N ASP A 44 1.50 8.17 -9.44
CA ASP A 44 0.94 6.86 -9.76
C ASP A 44 0.86 5.96 -8.54
N THR A 45 0.43 6.55 -7.43
CA THR A 45 0.35 5.84 -6.16
C THR A 45 -0.82 4.88 -6.18
N VAL A 46 -0.54 3.62 -5.85
CA VAL A 46 -1.56 2.59 -5.72
C VAL A 46 -1.51 1.97 -4.34
N VAL A 47 -2.67 1.50 -3.89
CA VAL A 47 -2.78 0.68 -2.69
C VAL A 47 -3.32 -0.67 -3.11
N LEU A 48 -2.60 -1.74 -2.75
CA LEU A 48 -3.03 -3.10 -3.03
C LEU A 48 -3.50 -3.75 -1.75
N ASP A 49 -4.68 -4.36 -1.82
CA ASP A 49 -5.23 -5.17 -0.73
C ASP A 49 -4.74 -6.59 -0.90
N LEU A 50 -3.88 -7.04 -0.02
CA LEU A 50 -3.28 -8.37 -0.06
C LEU A 50 -3.96 -9.35 0.89
N THR A 51 -4.99 -8.91 1.59
CA THR A 51 -5.59 -9.74 2.66
C THR A 51 -6.15 -11.07 2.19
N ALA A 52 -6.58 -11.16 0.93
CA ALA A 52 -7.08 -12.39 0.36
C ALA A 52 -5.99 -13.20 -0.35
N VAL A 53 -4.79 -12.67 -0.48
CA VAL A 53 -3.71 -13.27 -1.28
C VAL A 53 -2.61 -13.85 -0.41
N THR A 54 -2.30 -13.20 0.70
CA THR A 54 -1.24 -13.65 1.60
C THR A 54 -1.57 -13.28 3.04
N PRO A 55 -1.18 -14.14 4.00
CA PRO A 55 -1.33 -13.79 5.42
C PRO A 55 -0.20 -12.91 5.94
N VAL A 56 0.83 -12.65 5.15
CA VAL A 56 2.04 -11.96 5.62
C VAL A 56 1.83 -10.45 5.71
N PHE A 57 1.12 -9.88 4.73
CA PHE A 57 0.87 -8.44 4.67
C PHE A 57 -0.60 -8.17 4.43
N ASP A 58 -1.08 -7.05 4.90
CA ASP A 58 -2.45 -6.62 4.61
C ASP A 58 -2.49 -5.70 3.39
N PHE A 59 -1.61 -4.69 3.34
CA PHE A 59 -1.65 -3.70 2.27
C PHE A 59 -0.25 -3.30 1.81
N PHE A 60 -0.11 -3.10 0.50
CA PHE A 60 1.06 -2.43 -0.06
C PHE A 60 0.64 -1.05 -0.51
N VAL A 61 1.50 -0.08 -0.27
CA VAL A 61 1.41 1.25 -0.88
C VAL A 61 2.62 1.36 -1.81
N ILE A 62 2.37 1.67 -3.08
CA ILE A 62 3.45 1.77 -4.08
C ILE A 62 3.35 3.14 -4.71
N THR A 63 4.45 3.89 -4.70
CA THR A 63 4.49 5.21 -5.31
C THR A 63 5.75 5.36 -6.14
N THR A 64 5.65 6.15 -7.20
CA THR A 64 6.80 6.48 -8.05
C THR A 64 7.36 7.84 -7.64
N CYS A 65 8.66 7.89 -7.46
CA CYS A 65 9.38 9.11 -7.11
C CYS A 65 10.29 9.51 -8.27
N THR A 66 10.40 10.81 -8.54
CA THR A 66 11.12 11.28 -9.72
C THR A 66 12.64 11.20 -9.59
N ASN A 67 13.14 11.27 -8.36
CA ASN A 67 14.58 11.22 -8.11
C ASN A 67 14.84 10.76 -6.68
N PRO A 68 16.09 10.36 -6.36
CA PRO A 68 16.42 9.84 -5.02
C PRO A 68 16.16 10.81 -3.88
N ARG A 69 16.33 12.10 -4.13
CA ARG A 69 16.09 13.12 -3.09
C ARG A 69 14.61 13.18 -2.72
N THR A 70 13.74 13.24 -3.71
CA THR A 70 12.30 13.23 -3.49
C THR A 70 11.87 11.93 -2.81
N MET A 71 12.43 10.82 -3.25
CA MET A 71 12.12 9.51 -2.66
C MET A 71 12.47 9.47 -1.17
N ALA A 72 13.66 9.94 -0.81
CA ALA A 72 14.08 9.99 0.59
C ALA A 72 13.21 10.94 1.41
N ALA A 73 12.80 12.05 0.82
CA ALA A 73 11.95 13.03 1.50
C ALA A 73 10.57 12.44 1.79
N ILE A 74 9.97 11.76 0.82
CA ILE A 74 8.66 11.12 0.99
C ILE A 74 8.75 10.03 2.05
N ALA A 75 9.77 9.19 1.98
CA ALA A 75 9.97 8.12 2.95
C ALA A 75 10.13 8.66 4.37
N ASN A 76 10.90 9.72 4.53
CA ASN A 76 11.08 10.36 5.83
C ASN A 76 9.77 10.93 6.36
N GLU A 77 9.01 11.60 5.49
CA GLU A 77 7.73 12.18 5.87
C GLU A 77 6.72 11.11 6.30
N ALA A 78 6.70 9.99 5.56
CA ALA A 78 5.83 8.87 5.90
C ALA A 78 6.17 8.32 7.30
N ARG A 79 7.45 8.14 7.58
CA ARG A 79 7.90 7.66 8.88
C ARG A 79 7.47 8.61 10.00
N VAL A 80 7.69 9.91 9.81
CA VAL A 80 7.39 10.92 10.82
C VAL A 80 5.87 11.00 11.07
N GLN A 81 5.08 11.10 10.01
CA GLN A 81 3.64 11.28 10.17
C GLN A 81 2.95 10.01 10.65
N MET A 82 3.43 8.84 10.26
CA MET A 82 2.87 7.58 10.78
C MET A 82 3.16 7.44 12.27
N LYS A 83 4.34 7.86 12.73
CA LYS A 83 4.65 7.87 14.15
C LYS A 83 3.72 8.83 14.89
N ALA A 84 3.44 10.00 14.33
CA ALA A 84 2.52 10.95 14.94
C ALA A 84 1.10 10.40 15.05
N ARG A 85 0.73 9.47 14.18
CA ARG A 85 -0.56 8.78 14.24
C ARG A 85 -0.60 7.64 15.26
N GLY A 86 0.52 7.36 15.91
CA GLY A 86 0.61 6.27 16.88
C GLY A 86 1.18 4.97 16.35
N ASN A 87 1.64 4.95 15.09
CA ASN A 87 2.25 3.75 14.54
C ASN A 87 3.70 3.62 15.01
N SER A 88 4.20 2.39 15.04
CA SER A 88 5.58 2.13 15.41
C SER A 88 6.52 2.64 14.32
N VAL A 89 7.82 2.67 14.64
CA VAL A 89 8.85 2.98 13.65
C VAL A 89 8.92 1.81 12.66
N PRO A 90 8.87 2.06 11.35
CA PRO A 90 8.90 0.98 10.38
C PRO A 90 10.30 0.39 10.24
N ARG A 91 10.35 -0.87 9.83
CA ARG A 91 11.61 -1.44 9.37
C ARG A 91 11.88 -0.85 7.99
N ALA A 92 13.07 -0.28 7.82
CA ALA A 92 13.42 0.39 6.58
C ALA A 92 14.50 -0.40 5.85
N GLU A 93 14.35 -0.54 4.54
CA GLU A 93 15.33 -1.16 3.68
C GLU A 93 15.60 -0.24 2.49
N GLY A 94 16.84 -0.24 2.03
CA GLY A 94 17.31 0.59 0.93
C GLY A 94 18.36 1.59 1.38
N GLU A 95 19.31 1.84 0.51
CA GLU A 95 20.40 2.79 0.77
C GLU A 95 20.06 4.14 0.15
N LYS A 96 20.81 5.19 0.58
CA LYS A 96 20.58 6.56 0.10
C LYS A 96 20.60 6.71 -1.42
N VAL A 97 21.33 5.86 -2.12
CA VAL A 97 21.40 5.89 -3.57
C VAL A 97 20.60 4.77 -4.21
N SER A 98 19.72 4.17 -3.44
CA SER A 98 18.87 3.09 -3.94
C SER A 98 17.83 3.61 -4.91
N THR A 99 17.38 2.72 -5.80
CA THR A 99 16.24 3.00 -6.68
C THR A 99 14.92 2.59 -6.05
N TRP A 100 14.98 2.00 -4.88
CA TRP A 100 13.79 1.45 -4.20
C TRP A 100 14.01 1.49 -2.70
N LEU A 101 13.21 2.29 -2.01
CA LEU A 101 13.17 2.31 -0.55
C LEU A 101 11.88 1.63 -0.08
N LEU A 102 11.98 0.88 1.00
CA LEU A 102 10.86 0.14 1.54
C LEU A 102 10.72 0.47 3.03
N GLN A 103 9.49 0.70 3.46
CA GLN A 103 9.18 0.86 4.89
C GLN A 103 8.10 -0.14 5.26
N ASP A 104 8.41 -0.98 6.24
CA ASP A 104 7.56 -2.09 6.66
C ASP A 104 7.05 -1.84 8.08
N TRP A 105 5.75 -1.64 8.22
CA TRP A 105 5.08 -1.48 9.52
C TRP A 105 4.45 -2.79 10.02
N GLY A 106 4.72 -3.89 9.33
CA GLY A 106 4.17 -5.20 9.68
C GLY A 106 2.94 -5.54 8.83
N ASP A 107 1.88 -4.80 9.00
CA ASP A 107 0.64 -4.99 8.24
C ASP A 107 0.65 -4.22 6.91
N ILE A 108 1.37 -3.11 6.88
CA ILE A 108 1.47 -2.23 5.70
C ILE A 108 2.93 -2.13 5.31
N VAL A 109 3.20 -2.25 4.02
CA VAL A 109 4.53 -2.01 3.47
C VAL A 109 4.43 -0.94 2.41
N ALA A 110 5.20 0.12 2.55
CA ALA A 110 5.27 1.19 1.56
C ALA A 110 6.52 1.00 0.70
N HIS A 111 6.32 1.12 -0.60
CA HIS A 111 7.38 0.98 -1.61
C HIS A 111 7.53 2.31 -2.33
N PHE A 112 8.69 2.93 -2.15
CA PHE A 112 9.03 4.19 -2.80
C PHE A 112 10.03 3.85 -3.90
N MET A 113 9.65 4.04 -5.15
CA MET A 113 10.41 3.51 -6.27
C MET A 113 10.69 4.58 -7.33
N LEU A 114 11.90 4.60 -7.85
CA LEU A 114 12.17 5.37 -9.05
C LEU A 114 11.47 4.71 -10.24
N PRO A 115 11.21 5.44 -11.32
CA PRO A 115 10.46 4.88 -12.45
C PRO A 115 11.04 3.58 -13.00
N GLU A 116 12.36 3.52 -13.16
CA GLU A 116 13.01 2.33 -13.69
C GLU A 116 12.85 1.11 -12.77
N ALA A 117 12.87 1.33 -11.47
CA ALA A 117 12.67 0.22 -10.52
C ALA A 117 11.23 -0.26 -10.54
N ARG A 118 10.29 0.67 -10.61
CA ARG A 118 8.86 0.30 -10.64
C ARG A 118 8.54 -0.54 -11.86
N GLU A 119 9.09 -0.17 -13.01
CA GLU A 119 8.90 -0.92 -14.25
C GLU A 119 9.59 -2.28 -14.18
N LEU A 120 10.84 -2.30 -13.72
CA LEU A 120 11.65 -3.53 -13.70
C LEU A 120 11.08 -4.58 -12.75
N TYR A 121 10.74 -4.20 -11.54
CA TYR A 121 10.28 -5.15 -10.52
C TYR A 121 8.79 -5.46 -10.62
N ASP A 122 8.01 -4.56 -11.20
CA ASP A 122 6.59 -4.77 -11.48
C ASP A 122 5.84 -5.48 -10.35
N LEU A 123 5.83 -4.85 -9.17
CA LEU A 123 5.14 -5.44 -8.02
C LEU A 123 3.66 -5.65 -8.29
N GLU A 124 3.05 -4.76 -9.07
CA GLU A 124 1.64 -4.86 -9.41
C GLU A 124 1.37 -6.09 -10.27
N GLY A 125 2.28 -6.44 -11.16
CA GLY A 125 2.18 -7.67 -11.93
C GLY A 125 2.44 -8.92 -11.07
N LEU A 126 3.43 -8.84 -10.18
CA LEU A 126 3.73 -9.94 -9.27
C LEU A 126 2.54 -10.26 -8.35
N TRP A 127 1.84 -9.20 -7.90
CA TRP A 127 0.68 -9.32 -7.04
C TRP A 127 -0.62 -9.03 -7.81
N ALA A 128 -0.72 -9.54 -9.04
CA ALA A 128 -1.83 -9.24 -9.94
C ALA A 128 -3.20 -9.67 -9.36
N ASP A 129 -3.20 -10.67 -8.48
CA ASP A 129 -4.44 -11.12 -7.84
C ASP A 129 -4.89 -10.23 -6.68
N ALA A 130 -4.06 -9.27 -6.27
CA ALA A 130 -4.43 -8.35 -5.21
C ALA A 130 -5.42 -7.32 -5.75
N LYS A 131 -6.35 -6.94 -4.88
CA LYS A 131 -7.35 -5.95 -5.23
C LYS A 131 -6.75 -4.55 -5.15
N ARG A 132 -7.02 -3.71 -6.13
CA ARG A 132 -6.64 -2.30 -6.05
C ARG A 132 -7.67 -1.57 -5.21
N VAL A 133 -7.21 -0.80 -4.25
CA VAL A 133 -8.05 -0.02 -3.36
C VAL A 133 -8.24 1.38 -3.96
N ASP A 134 -9.48 1.86 -3.94
CA ASP A 134 -9.76 3.26 -4.29
C ASP A 134 -9.37 4.14 -3.10
N TRP A 135 -8.07 4.34 -2.94
CA TRP A 135 -7.55 5.02 -1.77
C TRP A 135 -7.92 6.51 -1.75
N GLN A 136 -8.13 7.11 -2.93
CA GLN A 136 -8.49 8.51 -3.02
C GLN A 136 -9.83 8.77 -2.32
N SER A 137 -10.81 7.94 -2.60
CA SER A 137 -12.12 8.08 -1.94
C SER A 137 -12.02 7.88 -0.44
N ILE A 138 -11.27 6.88 -0.01
CA ILE A 138 -11.14 6.56 1.42
C ILE A 138 -10.38 7.66 2.14
N ALA A 139 -9.35 8.21 1.53
CA ALA A 139 -8.55 9.29 2.12
C ALA A 139 -9.23 10.66 2.02
N GLY A 140 -10.38 10.74 1.38
CA GLY A 140 -11.12 11.99 1.24
C GLY A 140 -10.50 12.94 0.22
N VAL A 141 -9.74 12.41 -0.73
CA VAL A 141 -9.17 13.22 -1.80
C VAL A 141 -10.24 13.45 -2.87
N PRO A 142 -10.49 14.71 -3.27
CA PRO A 142 -11.47 14.97 -4.33
C PRO A 142 -11.06 14.27 -5.62
N ALA A 143 -12.04 13.78 -6.34
CA ALA A 143 -11.79 13.21 -7.66
C ALA A 143 -11.15 14.26 -8.54
N VAL A 144 -10.02 13.91 -9.16
CA VAL A 144 -9.40 14.79 -10.12
C VAL A 144 -10.26 14.73 -11.37
N THR A 145 -11.10 15.71 -11.53
CA THR A 145 -11.72 15.89 -12.83
C THR A 145 -10.60 16.34 -13.75
N SER A 146 -10.20 15.46 -14.62
CA SER A 146 -9.29 15.87 -15.65
C SER A 146 -10.08 16.82 -16.56
N SER A 147 -10.03 18.04 -16.18
CA SER A 147 -10.54 19.00 -17.10
C SER A 147 -9.41 19.34 -18.00
N ASN A 148 -9.50 18.94 -19.10
CA ASN A 148 -8.61 19.46 -20.04
C ASN A 148 -9.09 19.99 -21.07
#